data_819038cd88821b1d4ec743b018f5cd09
#
_entry.id   819038cd88821b1d4ec743b018f5cd09
#
_cell.length_a   1.000
_cell.length_b   1.000
_cell.length_c   1.000
_cell.angle_alpha   90.00
_cell.angle_beta   90.00
_cell.angle_gamma   90.00
#
_symmetry.space_group_name_H-M   'P 1'
#
loop_
_entity.id
_entity.type
_entity.pdbx_description
1 polymer ?
#
loop_
_entity_poly.entity_id
_entity_poly.type
_entity_poly.pdbx_seq_one_letter_code
_entity_poly.pdbx_strand_id
1 'polypeptide(L)'
;MKAIDSVKNNLSPRLQELLTHLADTDQIAAQNFFTKIFTDLNQTETEEQLLELFIELSTTAFLGIPFDDISLAIIDEILLEAEQISAAFSADDST
;
A
#
# COMPACT_ATOMS: atom_id res chain seq x y z
N MET A 1 21.35 1.70 4.31
CA MET A 1 20.04 1.11 4.02
C MET A 1 19.20 2.14 3.29
N LYS A 2 18.58 1.74 2.19
CA LYS A 2 17.74 2.66 1.44
C LYS A 2 16.36 2.77 2.07
N ALA A 3 15.78 3.96 2.04
CA ALA A 3 14.44 4.19 2.55
C ALA A 3 13.42 3.27 1.87
N ILE A 4 13.60 3.00 0.58
CA ILE A 4 12.73 2.11 -0.19
C ILE A 4 12.71 0.71 0.38
N ASP A 5 13.85 0.16 0.76
CA ASP A 5 13.93 -1.18 1.36
C ASP A 5 13.17 -1.24 2.68
N SER A 6 13.30 -0.19 3.49
CA SER A 6 12.59 -0.08 4.75
C SER A 6 11.07 -0.05 4.52
N VAL A 7 10.63 0.71 3.52
CA VAL A 7 9.21 0.80 3.15
C VAL A 7 8.68 -0.56 2.70
N LYS A 8 9.41 -1.25 1.82
CA LYS A 8 9.01 -2.58 1.36
C LYS A 8 8.88 -3.54 2.53
N ASN A 9 9.83 -3.52 3.45
CA ASN A 9 9.81 -4.40 4.62
C ASN A 9 8.65 -4.10 5.55
N ASN A 10 8.22 -2.86 5.63
CA ASN A 10 7.10 -2.46 6.49
C ASN A 10 5.74 -2.71 5.84
N LEU A 11 5.61 -2.45 4.55
CA LEU A 11 4.33 -2.54 3.85
C LEU A 11 4.02 -3.94 3.32
N SER A 12 5.04 -4.71 2.92
CA SER A 12 4.80 -6.05 2.35
C SER A 12 4.03 -6.98 3.28
N PRO A 13 4.36 -7.08 4.58
CA PRO A 13 3.59 -7.95 5.47
C PRO A 13 2.12 -7.52 5.59
N ARG A 14 1.86 -6.22 5.61
CA ARG A 14 0.49 -5.70 5.68
C ARG A 14 -0.30 -6.03 4.44
N LEU A 15 0.33 -5.87 3.27
CA LEU A 15 -0.31 -6.22 2.00
C LEU A 15 -0.57 -7.72 1.89
N GLN A 16 0.36 -8.55 2.36
CA GLN A 16 0.15 -10.00 2.38
C GLN A 16 -1.01 -10.40 3.28
N GLU A 17 -1.10 -9.78 4.45
CA GLU A 17 -2.19 -10.01 5.37
C GLU A 17 -3.53 -9.65 4.73
N LEU A 18 -3.59 -8.51 4.07
CA LEU A 18 -4.78 -8.07 3.37
C LEU A 18 -5.15 -9.03 2.24
N LEU A 19 -4.16 -9.43 1.42
CA LEU A 19 -4.41 -10.35 0.30
C LEU A 19 -4.92 -11.70 0.78
N THR A 20 -4.37 -12.23 1.88
CA THR A 20 -4.84 -13.49 2.47
C THR A 20 -6.30 -13.37 2.89
N HIS A 21 -6.65 -12.28 3.56
CA HIS A 21 -8.01 -12.04 4.00
C HIS A 21 -8.97 -11.90 2.81
N LEU A 22 -8.57 -11.17 1.78
CA LEU A 22 -9.40 -10.98 0.58
C LEU A 22 -9.62 -12.30 -0.16
N ALA A 23 -8.60 -13.16 -0.21
CA ALA A 23 -8.74 -14.48 -0.82
C ALA A 23 -9.68 -15.36 -0.01
N ASP A 24 -9.57 -15.33 1.32
CA ASP A 24 -10.43 -16.12 2.21
C ASP A 24 -11.90 -15.72 2.15
N THR A 25 -12.16 -14.46 1.80
CA THR A 25 -13.53 -13.92 1.76
C THR A 25 -14.06 -13.75 0.33
N ASP A 26 -13.37 -14.28 -0.67
CA ASP A 26 -13.77 -14.25 -2.09
C ASP A 26 -13.97 -12.82 -2.64
N GLN A 27 -13.24 -11.85 -2.15
CA GLN A 27 -13.31 -10.47 -2.63
C GLN A 27 -12.38 -10.29 -3.82
N ILE A 28 -12.77 -10.84 -4.97
CA ILE A 28 -11.90 -10.98 -6.14
C ILE A 28 -11.45 -9.64 -6.72
N ALA A 29 -12.36 -8.67 -6.85
CA ALA A 29 -12.01 -7.36 -7.41
C ALA A 29 -10.96 -6.65 -6.55
N ALA A 30 -11.16 -6.66 -5.23
CA ALA A 30 -10.22 -6.07 -4.30
C ALA A 30 -8.89 -6.83 -4.29
N GLN A 31 -8.95 -8.16 -4.35
CA GLN A 31 -7.76 -9.00 -4.39
C GLN A 31 -6.91 -8.68 -5.62
N ASN A 32 -7.53 -8.55 -6.79
CA ASN A 32 -6.82 -8.23 -8.03
C ASN A 32 -6.13 -6.87 -7.93
N PHE A 33 -6.81 -5.88 -7.40
CA PHE A 33 -6.25 -4.54 -7.22
C PHE A 33 -5.03 -4.58 -6.31
N PHE A 34 -5.15 -5.20 -5.13
CA PHE A 34 -4.06 -5.22 -4.16
C PHE A 34 -2.93 -6.16 -4.57
N THR A 35 -3.21 -7.19 -5.36
CA THR A 35 -2.15 -8.02 -5.96
C THR A 35 -1.27 -7.16 -6.87
N LYS A 36 -1.87 -6.30 -7.66
CA LYS A 36 -1.13 -5.37 -8.51
C LYS A 36 -0.29 -4.42 -7.66
N ILE A 37 -0.88 -3.86 -6.61
CA ILE A 37 -0.16 -2.95 -5.69
C ILE A 37 1.04 -3.67 -5.07
N PHE A 38 0.85 -4.90 -4.60
CA PHE A 38 1.91 -5.70 -3.99
C PHE A 38 3.05 -5.97 -4.98
N THR A 39 2.70 -6.33 -6.22
CA THR A 39 3.68 -6.56 -7.28
C THR A 39 4.45 -5.28 -7.59
N ASP A 40 3.74 -4.17 -7.73
CA ASP A 40 4.36 -2.87 -8.01
C ASP A 40 5.30 -2.45 -6.86
N LEU A 41 4.90 -2.71 -5.63
CA LEU A 41 5.76 -2.41 -4.48
C LEU A 41 7.07 -3.19 -4.55
N ASN A 42 7.00 -4.48 -4.87
CA ASN A 42 8.19 -5.32 -4.96
C ASN A 42 9.11 -4.92 -6.11
N GLN A 43 8.57 -4.28 -7.14
CA GLN A 43 9.34 -3.81 -8.29
C GLN A 43 9.80 -2.36 -8.17
N THR A 44 9.39 -1.67 -7.12
CA THR A 44 9.77 -0.28 -6.88
C THR A 44 11.26 -0.16 -6.59
N GLU A 45 11.95 0.71 -7.31
CA GLU A 45 13.39 0.93 -7.16
C GLU A 45 13.71 2.39 -6.85
N THR A 46 12.80 3.32 -7.08
CA THR A 46 13.01 4.75 -6.87
C THR A 46 11.93 5.33 -5.97
N GLU A 47 12.25 6.46 -5.32
CA GLU A 47 11.29 7.16 -4.48
C GLU A 47 10.11 7.68 -5.30
N GLU A 48 10.36 8.09 -6.54
CA GLU A 48 9.32 8.56 -7.44
C GLU A 48 8.28 7.47 -7.72
N GLN A 49 8.75 6.25 -7.99
CA GLN A 49 7.86 5.10 -8.19
C GLN A 49 7.07 4.79 -6.94
N LEU A 50 7.69 4.91 -5.78
CA LEU A 50 7.04 4.67 -4.50
C LEU A 50 5.92 5.69 -4.25
N LEU A 51 6.17 6.96 -4.57
CA LEU A 51 5.16 8.00 -4.42
C LEU A 51 3.98 7.79 -5.36
N GLU A 52 4.23 7.32 -6.59
CA GLU A 52 3.16 6.94 -7.52
C GLU A 52 2.30 5.81 -6.94
N LEU A 53 2.94 4.83 -6.32
CA LEU A 53 2.24 3.73 -5.67
C LEU A 53 1.35 4.23 -4.53
N PHE A 54 1.85 5.18 -3.75
CA PHE A 54 1.07 5.77 -2.65
C PHE A 54 -0.14 6.53 -3.18
N ILE A 55 -0.02 7.19 -4.33
CA ILE A 55 -1.15 7.86 -4.97
C ILE A 55 -2.20 6.82 -5.38
N GLU A 56 -1.79 5.69 -5.95
CA GLU A 56 -2.71 4.60 -6.29
C GLU A 56 -3.43 4.07 -5.05
N LEU A 57 -2.70 3.88 -3.96
CA LEU A 57 -3.28 3.43 -2.69
C LEU A 57 -4.31 4.43 -2.16
N SER A 58 -4.01 5.72 -2.28
CA SER A 58 -4.92 6.77 -1.80
C SER A 58 -6.22 6.81 -2.58
N THR A 59 -6.21 6.40 -3.85
CA THR A 59 -7.42 6.37 -4.68
C THR A 59 -8.28 5.14 -4.43
N THR A 60 -7.80 4.16 -3.65
CA THR A 60 -8.54 2.94 -3.35
C THR A 60 -9.94 3.22 -2.82
N ALA A 61 -10.09 4.22 -1.96
CA ALA A 61 -11.37 4.57 -1.36
C ALA A 61 -12.39 5.05 -2.39
N PHE A 62 -11.93 5.48 -3.57
CA PHE A 62 -12.79 6.04 -4.60
C PHE A 62 -13.10 5.06 -5.73
N LEU A 63 -12.60 3.84 -5.65
CA LEU A 63 -12.78 2.83 -6.71
C LEU A 63 -14.15 2.13 -6.63
N GLY A 64 -14.93 2.41 -5.60
CA GLY A 64 -16.24 1.78 -5.45
C GLY A 64 -16.17 0.29 -5.14
N ILE A 65 -15.02 -0.21 -4.74
CA ILE A 65 -14.86 -1.61 -4.33
C ILE A 65 -15.39 -1.76 -2.91
N PRO A 66 -16.35 -2.65 -2.66
CA PRO A 66 -16.83 -2.87 -1.29
C PRO A 66 -15.80 -3.65 -0.48
N PHE A 67 -15.50 -3.16 0.71
CA PHE A 67 -14.60 -3.83 1.65
C PHE A 67 -15.33 -4.12 2.95
N ASP A 68 -15.01 -5.24 3.58
CA ASP A 68 -15.52 -5.53 4.91
C ASP A 68 -14.70 -4.76 5.97
N ASP A 69 -15.16 -4.82 7.22
CA ASP A 69 -14.55 -4.06 8.31
C ASP A 69 -13.09 -4.44 8.55
N ILE A 70 -12.76 -5.72 8.41
CA ILE A 70 -11.40 -6.21 8.63
C ILE A 70 -10.48 -5.67 7.53
N SER A 71 -10.93 -5.74 6.27
CA SER A 71 -10.17 -5.21 5.14
C SER A 71 -9.93 -3.71 5.29
N LEU A 72 -10.97 -2.96 5.69
CA LEU A 72 -10.85 -1.52 5.89
C LEU A 72 -9.85 -1.19 6.99
N ALA A 73 -9.82 -1.96 8.06
CA ALA A 73 -8.87 -1.75 9.15
C ALA A 73 -7.42 -1.94 8.65
N ILE A 74 -7.17 -2.98 7.86
CA ILE A 74 -5.84 -3.25 7.32
C ILE A 74 -5.46 -2.15 6.31
N ILE A 75 -6.39 -1.75 5.45
CA ILE A 75 -6.16 -0.68 4.48
C ILE A 75 -5.83 0.62 5.18
N ASP A 76 -6.55 0.96 6.24
CA ASP A 76 -6.28 2.17 7.01
C ASP A 76 -4.87 2.17 7.58
N GLU A 77 -4.39 1.04 8.07
CA GLU A 77 -3.01 0.91 8.56
C GLU A 77 -2.00 1.12 7.44
N ILE A 78 -2.26 0.54 6.26
CA ILE A 78 -1.38 0.70 5.10
C ILE A 78 -1.33 2.16 4.67
N LEU A 79 -2.48 2.82 4.59
CA LEU A 79 -2.55 4.22 4.18
C LEU A 79 -1.86 5.12 5.19
N LEU A 80 -2.00 4.84 6.48
CA LEU A 80 -1.34 5.63 7.52
C LEU A 80 0.17 5.49 7.42
N GLU A 81 0.69 4.29 7.23
CA GLU A 81 2.12 4.07 7.04
C GLU A 81 2.63 4.78 5.79
N ALA A 82 1.89 4.68 4.67
CA ALA A 82 2.24 5.34 3.43
C ALA A 82 2.30 6.86 3.61
N GLU A 83 1.36 7.41 4.34
CA GLU A 83 1.30 8.83 4.62
C GLU A 83 2.50 9.30 5.46
N GLN A 84 2.87 8.53 6.47
CA GLN A 84 4.02 8.83 7.31
C GLN A 84 5.32 8.77 6.52
N ILE A 85 5.46 7.78 5.65
CA ILE A 85 6.65 7.63 4.82
C ILE A 85 6.74 8.79 3.80
N SER A 86 5.62 9.15 3.20
CA SER A 86 5.55 10.25 2.26
C SER A 86 5.95 11.58 2.92
N ALA A 87 5.52 11.80 4.17
CA ALA A 87 5.89 12.96 4.95
C ALA A 87 7.41 12.97 5.25
N ALA A 88 7.98 11.82 5.53
CA ALA A 88 9.42 11.70 5.78
C ALA A 88 10.22 12.05 4.52
N PHE A 89 9.78 11.62 3.34
CA PHE A 89 10.43 11.98 2.09
C PHE A 89 10.35 13.48 1.83
N SER A 90 9.21 14.08 2.08
CA SER A 90 9.02 15.52 1.92
C SER A 90 9.91 16.33 2.87
N ALA A 91 10.10 15.83 4.08
CA ALA A 91 10.98 16.48 5.05
C ALA A 91 12.43 16.44 4.59
N ASP A 92 12.86 15.34 3.98
CA ASP A 92 14.21 15.22 3.42
C ASP A 92 14.41 16.21 2.26
N ASP A 93 13.40 16.40 1.43
CA ASP A 93 13.46 17.32 0.30
C ASP A 93 13.55 18.77 0.73
N SER A 94 13.08 19.09 1.92
CA SER A 94 13.03 20.47 2.40
C SER A 94 14.40 21.01 2.81
N THR A 95 15.41 20.16 2.81
CA THR A 95 16.76 20.60 3.10
C THR A 95 17.49 20.97 1.82
#